data_03eb44186b0f99ba062b0b5d94224417
#
_entry.id   03eb44186b0f99ba062b0b5d94224417
#
_cell.length_a   1.000
_cell.length_b   1.000
_cell.length_c   1.000
_cell.angle_alpha   90.00
_cell.angle_beta   90.00
_cell.angle_gamma   90.00
#
_symmetry.space_group_name_H-M   'P 1'
#
loop_
_entity.id
_entity.type
_entity.pdbx_description
1 polymer ?
#
loop_
_entity_poly.entity_id
_entity_poly.type
_entity_poly.pdbx_seq_one_letter_code
_entity_poly.pdbx_strand_id
1 'polypeptide(L)'
;MQNQRCLPAFARILLAAALLSTLFAAPIAARAQGPYKVLDQWKLADAGGWDYLLADSAANRVYITRGDHVDAVDTTTGKLIGTVSGLHGTHGIAFNPNGKLGYVSDGGGNAVVVFDRSNFSTVATIPAGTNPDAIIFEPATKTVWAFNGRSKDITVIDAASQKVVATIPVPGKPEFAAADGKGNVYNNIEDKSEVLKIDANTHQITATWPAGCESPSGLAIDIAGDRLFPVCDGNKMSVIDTASGKILATPAIGDGPDAAGWSAKHKLAFASSGDGVLSVVDGATYKTIQSLPTKRGARTMAYDPATDRVYLVTADFGPRPPATAENPRPRPPMIPGSFEVIVVGR
;
A
#
# COMPACT_ATOMS: atom_id res chain seq x y z
N MET A 1 -76.33 -9.43 75.82
CA MET A 1 -74.98 -9.32 76.45
C MET A 1 -73.95 -9.39 75.32
N GLN A 2 -73.39 -8.26 74.95
CA GLN A 2 -71.99 -7.93 74.84
C GLN A 2 -71.24 -8.80 73.77
N ASN A 3 -70.51 -8.28 72.88
CA ASN A 3 -69.73 -7.05 72.82
C ASN A 3 -69.36 -6.80 71.35
N GLN A 4 -69.45 -5.57 70.89
CA GLN A 4 -68.85 -5.09 69.62
C GLN A 4 -67.34 -4.91 69.82
N ARG A 5 -66.56 -5.34 68.90
CA ARG A 5 -65.22 -4.77 68.73
C ARG A 5 -64.97 -4.46 67.27
N CYS A 6 -64.71 -3.19 67.02
CA CYS A 6 -64.23 -2.61 65.75
C CYS A 6 -62.85 -3.14 65.36
N LEU A 7 -62.64 -3.41 64.08
CA LEU A 7 -61.34 -3.58 63.50
C LEU A 7 -60.98 -2.39 62.59
N PRO A 8 -59.73 -1.91 62.60
CA PRO A 8 -59.35 -0.69 61.89
C PRO A 8 -58.98 -1.03 60.42
N ALA A 9 -59.19 -0.03 59.58
CA ALA A 9 -58.88 -0.02 58.15
C ALA A 9 -57.37 -0.12 57.89
N PHE A 10 -56.95 -1.08 57.10
CA PHE A 10 -55.60 -1.14 56.58
C PHE A 10 -55.50 -0.23 55.37
N ALA A 11 -54.68 0.83 55.49
CA ALA A 11 -54.23 1.65 54.39
C ALA A 11 -53.31 0.88 53.49
N ARG A 12 -53.66 0.73 52.20
CA ARG A 12 -52.77 0.22 51.16
C ARG A 12 -51.86 1.32 50.72
N ILE A 13 -50.56 1.22 51.08
CA ILE A 13 -49.47 2.03 50.52
C ILE A 13 -49.07 1.39 49.23
N LEU A 14 -49.31 2.02 48.07
CA LEU A 14 -48.78 1.70 46.77
C LEU A 14 -47.37 2.28 46.70
N LEU A 15 -46.35 1.40 46.78
CA LEU A 15 -44.97 1.75 46.48
C LEU A 15 -44.81 1.76 44.96
N ALA A 16 -44.71 2.94 44.33
CA ALA A 16 -44.31 3.09 42.96
C ALA A 16 -42.78 3.02 42.90
N ALA A 17 -42.23 1.89 42.43
CA ALA A 17 -40.82 1.74 42.12
C ALA A 17 -40.52 2.46 40.78
N ALA A 18 -39.96 3.67 40.85
CA ALA A 18 -39.41 4.34 39.67
C ALA A 18 -38.07 3.68 39.28
N LEU A 19 -38.07 2.85 38.21
CA LEU A 19 -36.87 2.39 37.59
C LEU A 19 -36.20 3.56 36.84
N LEU A 20 -35.18 4.15 37.44
CA LEU A 20 -34.24 5.07 36.74
C LEU A 20 -33.33 4.22 35.85
N SER A 21 -33.66 4.15 34.57
CA SER A 21 -32.76 3.61 33.54
C SER A 21 -31.66 4.63 33.31
N THR A 22 -30.53 4.48 33.96
CA THR A 22 -29.31 5.22 33.63
C THR A 22 -28.76 4.66 32.30
N LEU A 23 -29.03 5.36 31.19
CA LEU A 23 -28.31 5.14 29.94
C LEU A 23 -26.83 5.51 30.20
N PHE A 24 -26.01 4.50 30.38
CA PHE A 24 -24.55 4.66 30.20
C PHE A 24 -24.28 4.97 28.74
N ALA A 25 -24.25 6.24 28.35
CA ALA A 25 -23.62 6.66 27.12
C ALA A 25 -22.12 6.37 27.27
N ALA A 26 -21.66 5.27 26.67
CA ALA A 26 -20.23 5.04 26.52
C ALA A 26 -19.63 6.27 25.82
N PRO A 27 -18.55 6.86 26.34
CA PRO A 27 -17.91 7.97 25.65
C PRO A 27 -17.45 7.44 24.30
N ILE A 28 -18.02 7.95 23.21
CA ILE A 28 -17.43 7.85 21.88
C ILE A 28 -16.09 8.55 22.03
N ALA A 29 -15.02 7.76 22.19
CA ALA A 29 -13.68 8.30 22.19
C ALA A 29 -13.54 9.10 20.89
N ALA A 30 -13.52 10.42 21.00
CA ALA A 30 -13.20 11.30 19.91
C ALA A 30 -11.80 10.85 19.43
N ARG A 31 -11.74 10.12 18.30
CA ARG A 31 -10.49 9.78 17.66
C ARG A 31 -9.81 11.11 17.42
N ALA A 32 -8.67 11.32 18.08
CA ALA A 32 -7.85 12.49 17.83
C ALA A 32 -7.67 12.60 16.32
N GLN A 33 -8.16 13.67 15.71
CA GLN A 33 -7.94 13.91 14.29
C GLN A 33 -6.44 14.06 14.12
N GLY A 34 -5.83 13.08 13.48
CA GLY A 34 -4.42 13.12 13.13
C GLY A 34 -4.15 14.18 12.05
N PRO A 35 -2.91 14.36 11.65
CA PRO A 35 -2.51 15.44 10.75
C PRO A 35 -3.05 15.31 9.32
N TYR A 36 -3.51 14.13 8.90
CA TYR A 36 -3.96 13.86 7.52
C TYR A 36 -5.47 13.73 7.42
N LYS A 37 -6.02 14.14 6.26
CA LYS A 37 -7.45 14.04 5.92
C LYS A 37 -7.61 13.75 4.43
N VAL A 38 -8.77 13.23 4.04
CA VAL A 38 -9.15 13.15 2.62
C VAL A 38 -9.40 14.58 2.13
N LEU A 39 -8.67 14.98 1.09
CA LEU A 39 -8.76 16.31 0.49
C LEU A 39 -9.67 16.31 -0.72
N ASP A 40 -9.63 15.23 -1.52
CA ASP A 40 -10.36 15.14 -2.78
C ASP A 40 -10.57 13.68 -3.20
N GLN A 41 -11.47 13.45 -4.16
CA GLN A 41 -11.74 12.16 -4.80
C GLN A 41 -11.97 12.38 -6.29
N TRP A 42 -11.13 11.77 -7.13
CA TRP A 42 -11.20 11.93 -8.58
C TRP A 42 -11.80 10.67 -9.20
N LYS A 43 -12.97 10.78 -9.79
CA LYS A 43 -13.58 9.67 -10.54
C LYS A 43 -12.89 9.53 -11.89
N LEU A 44 -12.37 8.34 -12.14
CA LEU A 44 -11.84 7.96 -13.44
C LEU A 44 -12.79 6.94 -14.05
N ALA A 45 -13.34 7.27 -15.22
CA ALA A 45 -14.49 6.56 -15.79
C ALA A 45 -14.20 5.14 -16.32
N ASP A 46 -13.01 4.62 -16.07
CA ASP A 46 -12.55 3.38 -16.65
C ASP A 46 -12.95 2.12 -15.85
N ALA A 47 -13.06 0.98 -16.58
CA ALA A 47 -13.28 -0.34 -16.03
C ALA A 47 -11.95 -1.11 -15.97
N GLY A 48 -11.84 -2.11 -15.09
CA GLY A 48 -10.66 -2.97 -14.94
C GLY A 48 -10.04 -2.91 -13.57
N GLY A 49 -9.11 -3.83 -13.31
CA GLY A 49 -8.36 -3.89 -12.07
C GLY A 49 -7.34 -2.76 -11.95
N TRP A 50 -6.67 -2.74 -10.83
CA TRP A 50 -5.51 -1.87 -10.59
C TRP A 50 -4.53 -2.57 -9.67
N ASP A 51 -3.31 -2.04 -9.61
CA ASP A 51 -2.31 -2.45 -8.64
C ASP A 51 -1.56 -1.23 -8.10
N TYR A 52 -0.26 -1.11 -8.29
CA TYR A 52 0.52 -0.03 -7.70
C TYR A 52 0.39 1.31 -8.42
N LEU A 53 0.76 2.35 -7.67
CA LEU A 53 0.83 3.74 -8.13
C LEU A 53 2.23 4.27 -7.98
N LEU A 54 2.59 5.27 -8.79
CA LEU A 54 3.83 6.03 -8.63
C LEU A 54 3.58 7.53 -8.85
N ALA A 55 3.98 8.34 -7.88
CA ALA A 55 3.92 9.79 -8.00
C ALA A 55 5.14 10.35 -8.74
N ASP A 56 4.90 11.20 -9.73
CA ASP A 56 5.88 11.98 -10.45
C ASP A 56 5.71 13.44 -10.06
N SER A 57 6.31 13.82 -8.95
CA SER A 57 6.19 15.18 -8.41
C SER A 57 6.66 16.25 -9.39
N ALA A 58 7.73 15.97 -10.16
CA ALA A 58 8.32 16.94 -11.08
C ALA A 58 7.40 17.27 -12.27
N ALA A 59 6.58 16.29 -12.69
CA ALA A 59 5.64 16.47 -13.79
C ALA A 59 4.18 16.69 -13.33
N ASN A 60 3.93 16.78 -12.02
CA ASN A 60 2.59 16.85 -11.41
C ASN A 60 1.68 15.70 -11.90
N ARG A 61 2.17 14.47 -11.80
CA ARG A 61 1.45 13.27 -12.29
C ARG A 61 1.43 12.18 -11.23
N VAL A 62 0.40 11.36 -11.28
CA VAL A 62 0.39 10.03 -10.68
C VAL A 62 0.12 9.01 -11.78
N TYR A 63 0.97 7.99 -11.85
CA TYR A 63 0.79 6.84 -12.72
C TYR A 63 0.10 5.73 -11.94
N ILE A 64 -0.84 5.03 -12.59
CA ILE A 64 -1.66 3.99 -11.98
C ILE A 64 -1.68 2.78 -12.92
N THR A 65 -1.24 1.62 -12.47
CA THR A 65 -1.35 0.38 -13.26
C THR A 65 -2.78 -0.14 -13.26
N ARG A 66 -3.28 -0.56 -14.43
CA ARG A 66 -4.68 -0.90 -14.70
C ARG A 66 -4.88 -2.26 -15.37
N GLY A 67 -3.99 -3.21 -15.13
CA GLY A 67 -4.09 -4.54 -15.72
C GLY A 67 -3.54 -4.61 -17.15
N ASP A 68 -4.15 -3.99 -18.13
CA ASP A 68 -3.72 -3.99 -19.54
C ASP A 68 -3.14 -2.64 -20.00
N HIS A 69 -3.07 -1.66 -19.13
CA HIS A 69 -2.52 -0.33 -19.42
C HIS A 69 -2.02 0.37 -18.13
N VAL A 70 -1.41 1.53 -18.30
CA VAL A 70 -1.06 2.46 -17.20
C VAL A 70 -1.69 3.80 -17.47
N ASP A 71 -2.48 4.31 -16.54
CA ASP A 71 -3.03 5.65 -16.59
C ASP A 71 -2.05 6.67 -16.03
N ALA A 72 -1.93 7.83 -16.70
CA ALA A 72 -1.28 9.02 -16.19
C ALA A 72 -2.33 10.07 -15.85
N VAL A 73 -2.41 10.46 -14.59
CA VAL A 73 -3.38 11.44 -14.07
C VAL A 73 -2.65 12.69 -13.63
N ASP A 74 -3.10 13.85 -14.06
CA ASP A 74 -2.60 15.14 -13.62
C ASP A 74 -3.04 15.42 -12.17
N THR A 75 -2.09 15.64 -11.28
CA THR A 75 -2.35 15.80 -9.84
C THR A 75 -2.91 17.17 -9.46
N THR A 76 -2.94 18.12 -10.39
CA THR A 76 -3.53 19.45 -10.19
C THR A 76 -5.02 19.44 -10.51
N THR A 77 -5.40 18.69 -11.55
CA THR A 77 -6.77 18.68 -12.07
C THR A 77 -7.54 17.41 -11.78
N GLY A 78 -6.86 16.33 -11.39
CA GLY A 78 -7.45 15.00 -11.21
C GLY A 78 -7.89 14.32 -12.51
N LYS A 79 -7.41 14.80 -13.68
CA LYS A 79 -7.84 14.29 -14.98
C LYS A 79 -6.83 13.35 -15.59
N LEU A 80 -7.31 12.33 -16.28
CA LEU A 80 -6.50 11.49 -17.15
C LEU A 80 -5.88 12.34 -18.26
N ILE A 81 -4.57 12.25 -18.45
CA ILE A 81 -3.80 13.00 -19.44
C ILE A 81 -3.08 12.12 -20.45
N GLY A 82 -3.06 10.81 -20.23
CA GLY A 82 -2.47 9.86 -21.16
C GLY A 82 -2.50 8.44 -20.62
N THR A 83 -2.22 7.50 -21.52
CA THR A 83 -2.27 6.07 -21.20
C THR A 83 -1.15 5.33 -21.95
N VAL A 84 -0.41 4.47 -21.22
CA VAL A 84 0.51 3.49 -21.80
C VAL A 84 -0.28 2.22 -22.06
N SER A 85 -0.52 1.87 -23.30
CA SER A 85 -1.40 0.77 -23.73
C SER A 85 -0.61 -0.46 -24.19
N GLY A 86 -1.31 -1.58 -24.39
CA GLY A 86 -0.75 -2.82 -24.96
C GLY A 86 0.03 -3.66 -23.95
N LEU A 87 -0.36 -3.62 -22.71
CA LEU A 87 0.25 -4.36 -21.60
C LEU A 87 -0.62 -5.56 -21.21
N HIS A 88 -0.08 -6.48 -20.38
CA HIS A 88 -0.74 -7.74 -20.04
C HIS A 88 -0.53 -8.08 -18.55
N GLY A 89 -1.37 -7.53 -17.67
CA GLY A 89 -1.23 -7.78 -16.23
C GLY A 89 -0.14 -6.93 -15.57
N THR A 90 -0.30 -5.61 -15.67
CA THR A 90 0.63 -4.63 -15.10
C THR A 90 0.54 -4.60 -13.58
N HIS A 91 1.70 -4.44 -12.93
CA HIS A 91 1.80 -4.35 -11.48
C HIS A 91 2.42 -3.04 -11.01
N GLY A 92 3.70 -2.80 -11.29
CA GLY A 92 4.46 -1.66 -10.79
C GLY A 92 4.98 -0.74 -11.88
N ILE A 93 5.43 0.44 -11.45
CA ILE A 93 6.04 1.47 -12.31
C ILE A 93 7.30 1.99 -11.63
N ALA A 94 8.35 2.20 -12.40
CA ALA A 94 9.57 2.85 -11.94
C ALA A 94 10.08 3.85 -12.97
N PHE A 95 10.81 4.85 -12.53
CA PHE A 95 11.56 5.76 -13.42
C PHE A 95 12.73 6.43 -12.69
N ASN A 96 13.75 6.81 -13.44
CA ASN A 96 14.71 7.78 -12.96
C ASN A 96 14.00 9.16 -12.90
N PRO A 97 13.93 9.83 -11.74
CA PRO A 97 13.26 11.13 -11.61
C PRO A 97 13.73 12.18 -12.64
N ASN A 98 15.00 12.14 -13.00
CA ASN A 98 15.60 13.05 -14.00
C ASN A 98 15.58 12.47 -15.42
N GLY A 99 15.03 11.27 -15.62
CA GLY A 99 14.98 10.57 -16.90
C GLY A 99 13.73 10.86 -17.70
N LYS A 100 13.77 10.54 -18.99
CA LYS A 100 12.62 10.66 -19.90
C LYS A 100 11.79 9.37 -19.94
N LEU A 101 12.38 8.24 -19.54
CA LEU A 101 11.78 6.92 -19.65
C LEU A 101 11.13 6.49 -18.34
N GLY A 102 10.00 5.79 -18.47
CA GLY A 102 9.37 5.01 -17.44
C GLY A 102 9.44 3.52 -17.77
N TYR A 103 9.29 2.68 -16.76
CA TYR A 103 9.38 1.23 -16.82
C TYR A 103 8.17 0.64 -16.11
N VAL A 104 7.51 -0.31 -16.74
CA VAL A 104 6.34 -1.01 -16.20
C VAL A 104 6.64 -2.48 -16.09
N SER A 105 6.39 -3.09 -14.96
CA SER A 105 6.38 -4.54 -14.82
C SER A 105 5.10 -5.08 -15.46
N ASP A 106 5.25 -5.79 -16.59
CA ASP A 106 4.18 -6.44 -17.33
C ASP A 106 4.16 -7.94 -16.99
N GLY A 107 3.48 -8.28 -15.89
CA GLY A 107 3.50 -9.60 -15.29
C GLY A 107 3.01 -10.70 -16.22
N GLY A 108 1.93 -10.47 -16.96
CA GLY A 108 1.42 -11.43 -17.94
C GLY A 108 2.27 -11.53 -19.20
N GLY A 109 2.98 -10.46 -19.55
CA GLY A 109 3.95 -10.43 -20.63
C GLY A 109 5.32 -11.03 -20.27
N ASN A 110 5.61 -11.26 -18.99
CA ASN A 110 6.94 -11.65 -18.48
C ASN A 110 8.03 -10.69 -18.96
N ALA A 111 7.75 -9.39 -18.86
CA ALA A 111 8.60 -8.35 -19.42
C ALA A 111 8.59 -7.08 -18.58
N VAL A 112 9.58 -6.24 -18.81
CA VAL A 112 9.56 -4.83 -18.44
C VAL A 112 9.31 -4.01 -19.69
N VAL A 113 8.22 -3.27 -19.72
CA VAL A 113 7.89 -2.37 -20.84
C VAL A 113 8.43 -0.98 -20.54
N VAL A 114 9.21 -0.44 -21.48
CA VAL A 114 9.80 0.90 -21.40
C VAL A 114 8.93 1.86 -22.19
N PHE A 115 8.59 3.01 -21.61
CA PHE A 115 7.77 4.02 -22.28
C PHE A 115 8.35 5.43 -22.14
N ASP A 116 8.05 6.30 -23.09
CA ASP A 116 8.39 7.72 -23.03
C ASP A 116 7.37 8.44 -22.14
N ARG A 117 7.84 9.09 -21.06
CA ARG A 117 7.01 9.80 -20.08
C ARG A 117 6.35 11.07 -20.65
N SER A 118 6.81 11.57 -21.81
CA SER A 118 6.27 12.79 -22.42
C SER A 118 5.04 12.55 -23.27
N ASN A 119 4.95 11.37 -23.92
CA ASN A 119 3.89 11.02 -24.86
C ASN A 119 3.25 9.66 -24.62
N PHE A 120 3.72 8.91 -23.60
CA PHE A 120 3.21 7.61 -23.17
C PHE A 120 3.39 6.47 -24.18
N SER A 121 4.20 6.68 -25.24
CA SER A 121 4.45 5.64 -26.24
C SER A 121 5.43 4.59 -25.71
N THR A 122 5.19 3.32 -26.06
CA THR A 122 6.14 2.23 -25.79
C THR A 122 7.40 2.43 -26.63
N VAL A 123 8.56 2.35 -25.98
CA VAL A 123 9.89 2.49 -26.57
C VAL A 123 10.55 1.14 -26.77
N ALA A 124 10.43 0.26 -25.79
CA ALA A 124 11.02 -1.08 -25.81
C ALA A 124 10.24 -2.05 -24.90
N THR A 125 10.40 -3.34 -25.17
CA THR A 125 9.97 -4.43 -24.30
C THR A 125 11.18 -5.30 -24.00
N ILE A 126 11.53 -5.43 -22.72
CA ILE A 126 12.72 -6.14 -22.25
C ILE A 126 12.25 -7.42 -21.55
N PRO A 127 12.65 -8.61 -22.00
CA PRO A 127 12.30 -9.86 -21.32
C PRO A 127 12.77 -9.87 -19.86
N ALA A 128 11.90 -10.33 -18.97
CA ALA A 128 12.17 -10.51 -17.54
C ALA A 128 11.92 -11.96 -17.12
N GLY A 129 12.01 -12.24 -15.82
CA GLY A 129 11.54 -13.51 -15.27
C GLY A 129 10.02 -13.65 -15.33
N THR A 130 9.50 -14.73 -14.74
CA THR A 130 8.05 -15.00 -14.80
C THR A 130 7.28 -14.16 -13.78
N ASN A 131 6.29 -13.43 -14.27
CA ASN A 131 5.44 -12.54 -13.50
C ASN A 131 6.24 -11.47 -12.73
N PRO A 132 6.94 -10.54 -13.44
CA PRO A 132 7.48 -9.36 -12.80
C PRO A 132 6.34 -8.56 -12.13
N ASP A 133 6.52 -8.29 -10.84
CA ASP A 133 5.56 -7.66 -9.95
C ASP A 133 6.09 -6.28 -9.52
N ALA A 134 6.68 -6.16 -8.35
CA ALA A 134 7.34 -4.93 -7.96
C ALA A 134 8.48 -4.54 -8.91
N ILE A 135 8.69 -3.24 -9.06
CA ILE A 135 9.77 -2.68 -9.88
C ILE A 135 10.26 -1.39 -9.26
N ILE A 136 11.58 -1.21 -9.19
CA ILE A 136 12.19 0.01 -8.65
C ILE A 136 13.31 0.52 -9.57
N PHE A 137 13.65 1.79 -9.43
CA PHE A 137 14.88 2.38 -9.96
C PHE A 137 15.91 2.49 -8.83
N GLU A 138 17.11 1.93 -9.03
CA GLU A 138 18.25 2.05 -8.11
C GLU A 138 19.17 3.18 -8.62
N PRO A 139 19.27 4.29 -7.87
CA PRO A 139 19.92 5.50 -8.41
C PRO A 139 21.44 5.47 -8.41
N ALA A 140 22.11 4.68 -7.54
CA ALA A 140 23.58 4.66 -7.49
C ALA A 140 24.18 3.95 -8.72
N THR A 141 23.59 2.83 -9.13
CA THR A 141 24.01 2.07 -10.33
C THR A 141 23.25 2.47 -11.59
N LYS A 142 22.17 3.27 -11.45
CA LYS A 142 21.25 3.68 -12.53
C LYS A 142 20.61 2.46 -13.22
N THR A 143 20.20 1.49 -12.43
CA THR A 143 19.55 0.26 -12.91
C THR A 143 18.07 0.22 -12.51
N VAL A 144 17.29 -0.52 -13.29
CA VAL A 144 15.91 -0.87 -13.00
C VAL A 144 15.87 -2.32 -12.54
N TRP A 145 15.19 -2.59 -11.46
CA TRP A 145 15.08 -3.89 -10.83
C TRP A 145 13.64 -4.35 -10.87
N ALA A 146 13.36 -5.43 -11.58
CA ALA A 146 12.04 -6.07 -11.63
C ALA A 146 12.07 -7.36 -10.82
N PHE A 147 11.14 -7.47 -9.87
CA PHE A 147 11.03 -8.57 -8.91
C PHE A 147 10.01 -9.58 -9.43
N ASN A 148 10.49 -10.76 -9.84
CA ASN A 148 9.69 -11.74 -10.56
C ASN A 148 9.08 -12.76 -9.58
N GLY A 149 7.80 -12.56 -9.25
CA GLY A 149 7.12 -13.30 -8.18
C GLY A 149 7.02 -14.81 -8.42
N ARG A 150 6.88 -15.26 -9.68
CA ARG A 150 6.73 -16.70 -10.00
C ARG A 150 8.06 -17.40 -10.25
N SER A 151 9.01 -16.77 -10.93
CA SER A 151 10.34 -17.38 -11.16
C SER A 151 11.25 -17.26 -9.95
N LYS A 152 10.90 -16.45 -8.95
CA LYS A 152 11.65 -16.22 -7.72
C LYS A 152 13.08 -15.74 -8.01
N ASP A 153 13.16 -14.71 -8.82
CA ASP A 153 14.39 -14.03 -9.18
C ASP A 153 14.15 -12.53 -9.40
N ILE A 154 15.21 -11.79 -9.59
CA ILE A 154 15.19 -10.36 -9.88
C ILE A 154 15.89 -10.12 -11.20
N THR A 155 15.23 -9.47 -12.14
CA THR A 155 15.84 -9.00 -13.38
C THR A 155 16.38 -7.60 -13.19
N VAL A 156 17.69 -7.41 -13.39
CA VAL A 156 18.37 -6.11 -13.30
C VAL A 156 18.65 -5.60 -14.71
N ILE A 157 18.20 -4.38 -15.00
CA ILE A 157 18.28 -3.74 -16.32
C ILE A 157 19.10 -2.47 -16.19
N ASP A 158 20.14 -2.31 -17.00
CA ASP A 158 20.84 -1.04 -17.16
C ASP A 158 19.93 -0.02 -17.88
N ALA A 159 19.64 1.10 -17.23
CA ALA A 159 18.67 2.06 -17.74
C ALA A 159 19.13 2.82 -18.98
N ALA A 160 20.44 2.91 -19.24
CA ALA A 160 20.99 3.60 -20.40
C ALA A 160 20.96 2.73 -21.65
N SER A 161 21.41 1.48 -21.54
CA SER A 161 21.46 0.53 -22.66
C SER A 161 20.15 -0.24 -22.85
N GLN A 162 19.25 -0.24 -21.87
CA GLN A 162 18.00 -1.02 -21.84
C GLN A 162 18.26 -2.53 -21.99
N LYS A 163 19.36 -3.01 -21.42
CA LYS A 163 19.74 -4.42 -21.46
C LYS A 163 19.72 -5.02 -20.06
N VAL A 164 19.32 -6.30 -19.99
CA VAL A 164 19.48 -7.09 -18.76
C VAL A 164 20.98 -7.27 -18.50
N VAL A 165 21.41 -6.89 -17.31
CA VAL A 165 22.81 -6.99 -16.85
C VAL A 165 23.01 -8.07 -15.79
N ALA A 166 21.94 -8.46 -15.09
CA ALA A 166 21.95 -9.55 -14.13
C ALA A 166 20.57 -10.18 -13.94
N THR A 167 20.57 -11.44 -13.52
CA THR A 167 19.41 -12.13 -12.95
C THR A 167 19.84 -12.71 -11.61
N ILE A 168 19.16 -12.33 -10.52
CA ILE A 168 19.52 -12.68 -9.15
C ILE A 168 18.49 -13.67 -8.63
N PRO A 169 18.82 -14.94 -8.39
CA PRO A 169 17.92 -15.89 -7.75
C PRO A 169 17.67 -15.46 -6.30
N VAL A 170 16.42 -15.55 -5.84
CA VAL A 170 16.03 -15.26 -4.45
C VAL A 170 15.35 -16.47 -3.80
N PRO A 171 15.37 -16.60 -2.45
CA PRO A 171 14.93 -17.83 -1.77
C PRO A 171 13.42 -18.05 -1.77
N GLY A 172 12.62 -17.04 -2.11
CA GLY A 172 11.18 -17.11 -2.07
C GLY A 172 10.52 -16.12 -3.04
N LYS A 173 9.22 -15.85 -2.85
CA LYS A 173 8.47 -14.90 -3.66
C LYS A 173 8.89 -13.47 -3.31
N PRO A 174 9.60 -12.76 -4.22
CA PRO A 174 9.91 -11.36 -4.00
C PRO A 174 8.65 -10.51 -4.15
N GLU A 175 8.47 -9.60 -3.23
CA GLU A 175 7.44 -8.55 -3.22
C GLU A 175 8.10 -7.17 -3.32
N PHE A 176 7.55 -6.15 -2.68
CA PHE A 176 8.04 -4.79 -2.85
C PHE A 176 9.48 -4.61 -2.35
N ALA A 177 10.16 -3.62 -2.91
CA ALA A 177 11.55 -3.32 -2.60
C ALA A 177 11.78 -1.81 -2.47
N ALA A 178 12.90 -1.48 -1.83
CA ALA A 178 13.35 -0.10 -1.69
C ALA A 178 14.87 -0.01 -1.88
N ALA A 179 15.36 1.06 -2.53
CA ALA A 179 16.76 1.37 -2.68
C ALA A 179 17.17 2.53 -1.77
N ASP A 180 18.35 2.45 -1.17
CA ASP A 180 18.88 3.54 -0.31
C ASP A 180 19.64 4.62 -1.09
N GLY A 181 19.83 4.43 -2.39
CA GLY A 181 20.62 5.33 -3.24
C GLY A 181 22.12 5.34 -2.95
N LYS A 182 22.58 4.40 -2.11
CA LYS A 182 23.99 4.21 -1.74
C LYS A 182 24.51 2.85 -2.24
N GLY A 183 23.72 2.15 -3.06
CA GLY A 183 24.05 0.84 -3.63
C GLY A 183 23.51 -0.33 -2.84
N ASN A 184 22.52 -0.16 -1.96
CA ASN A 184 21.80 -1.26 -1.35
C ASN A 184 20.35 -1.27 -1.83
N VAL A 185 19.84 -2.44 -2.15
CA VAL A 185 18.44 -2.75 -2.41
C VAL A 185 17.93 -3.67 -1.31
N TYR A 186 16.78 -3.35 -0.76
CA TYR A 186 16.08 -4.15 0.23
C TYR A 186 14.83 -4.71 -0.41
N ASN A 187 14.56 -6.01 -0.23
CA ASN A 187 13.43 -6.68 -0.86
C ASN A 187 12.70 -7.60 0.13
N ASN A 188 11.40 -7.44 0.21
CA ASN A 188 10.52 -8.33 0.97
C ASN A 188 10.40 -9.69 0.25
N ILE A 189 10.54 -10.78 0.99
CA ILE A 189 10.26 -12.15 0.54
C ILE A 189 9.02 -12.65 1.26
N GLU A 190 7.88 -12.57 0.58
CA GLU A 190 6.55 -12.76 1.15
C GLU A 190 6.39 -14.13 1.81
N ASP A 191 6.64 -15.20 1.05
CA ASP A 191 6.43 -16.59 1.47
C ASP A 191 7.48 -17.11 2.48
N LYS A 192 8.43 -16.25 2.87
CA LYS A 192 9.45 -16.53 3.88
C LYS A 192 9.37 -15.63 5.09
N SER A 193 8.60 -14.54 5.02
CA SER A 193 8.57 -13.50 6.05
C SER A 193 9.96 -12.94 6.35
N GLU A 194 10.70 -12.66 5.28
CA GLU A 194 12.09 -12.18 5.32
C GLU A 194 12.25 -10.88 4.53
N VAL A 195 13.32 -10.15 4.85
CA VAL A 195 13.82 -9.02 4.05
C VAL A 195 15.24 -9.33 3.64
N LEU A 196 15.52 -9.25 2.35
CA LEU A 196 16.87 -9.34 1.81
C LEU A 196 17.53 -7.98 1.75
N LYS A 197 18.84 -7.94 2.01
CA LYS A 197 19.72 -6.83 1.63
C LYS A 197 20.61 -7.30 0.48
N ILE A 198 20.60 -6.56 -0.61
CA ILE A 198 21.31 -6.90 -1.85
C ILE A 198 22.24 -5.74 -2.21
N ASP A 199 23.51 -6.02 -2.50
CA ASP A 199 24.44 -5.04 -3.03
C ASP A 199 24.17 -4.84 -4.52
N ALA A 200 23.84 -3.60 -4.92
CA ALA A 200 23.47 -3.28 -6.28
C ALA A 200 24.64 -3.27 -7.28
N ASN A 201 25.89 -3.18 -6.81
CA ASN A 201 27.06 -3.21 -7.67
C ASN A 201 27.51 -4.66 -7.98
N THR A 202 27.44 -5.53 -6.96
CA THR A 202 27.89 -6.92 -7.09
C THR A 202 26.74 -7.89 -7.40
N HIS A 203 25.49 -7.45 -7.25
CA HIS A 203 24.27 -8.25 -7.37
C HIS A 203 24.22 -9.43 -6.39
N GLN A 204 24.87 -9.32 -5.23
CA GLN A 204 24.93 -10.37 -4.22
C GLN A 204 23.99 -10.05 -3.06
N ILE A 205 23.27 -11.07 -2.57
CA ILE A 205 22.53 -10.99 -1.31
C ILE A 205 23.57 -10.95 -0.18
N THR A 206 23.62 -9.82 0.53
CA THR A 206 24.61 -9.57 1.59
C THR A 206 24.05 -9.85 2.99
N ALA A 207 22.73 -9.86 3.14
CA ALA A 207 22.06 -10.26 4.36
C ALA A 207 20.63 -10.74 4.11
N THR A 208 20.13 -11.57 5.02
CA THR A 208 18.73 -12.02 5.09
C THR A 208 18.28 -11.84 6.53
N TRP A 209 17.19 -11.12 6.73
CA TRP A 209 16.66 -10.79 8.05
C TRP A 209 15.21 -11.21 8.19
N PRO A 210 14.76 -11.63 9.39
CA PRO A 210 13.33 -11.75 9.64
C PRO A 210 12.61 -10.41 9.39
N ALA A 211 11.48 -10.43 8.72
CA ALA A 211 10.67 -9.24 8.52
C ALA A 211 10.01 -8.72 9.81
N GLY A 212 9.91 -9.56 10.83
CA GLY A 212 9.25 -9.22 12.11
C GLY A 212 7.73 -9.32 12.09
N CYS A 213 7.18 -9.72 10.97
CA CYS A 213 5.77 -9.94 10.73
C CYS A 213 5.58 -10.92 9.56
N GLU A 214 4.36 -11.45 9.36
CA GLU A 214 4.07 -12.47 8.36
C GLU A 214 3.76 -11.86 6.99
N SER A 215 4.18 -12.51 5.92
CA SER A 215 3.85 -12.12 4.53
C SER A 215 4.08 -10.63 4.25
N PRO A 216 5.32 -10.11 4.32
CA PRO A 216 5.59 -8.72 4.03
C PRO A 216 5.30 -8.40 2.56
N SER A 217 4.47 -7.37 2.30
CA SER A 217 4.12 -6.88 0.96
C SER A 217 4.83 -5.55 0.66
N GLY A 218 4.22 -4.41 0.95
CA GLY A 218 4.80 -3.09 0.72
C GLY A 218 6.03 -2.81 1.60
N LEU A 219 6.94 -1.98 1.10
CA LEU A 219 8.17 -1.60 1.80
C LEU A 219 8.48 -0.11 1.59
N ALA A 220 8.63 0.63 2.68
CA ALA A 220 9.16 1.99 2.65
C ALA A 220 10.52 2.06 3.35
N ILE A 221 11.29 3.11 3.04
CA ILE A 221 12.63 3.34 3.61
C ILE A 221 12.79 4.78 4.11
N ASP A 222 13.31 4.93 5.32
CA ASP A 222 13.93 6.16 5.81
C ASP A 222 15.44 6.07 5.60
N ILE A 223 15.92 6.65 4.51
CA ILE A 223 17.35 6.63 4.14
C ILE A 223 18.21 7.38 5.17
N ALA A 224 17.70 8.47 5.73
CA ALA A 224 18.42 9.31 6.68
C ALA A 224 18.48 8.70 8.09
N GLY A 225 17.43 7.98 8.47
CA GLY A 225 17.34 7.31 9.75
C GLY A 225 17.79 5.85 9.74
N ASP A 226 18.17 5.31 8.57
CA ASP A 226 18.55 3.92 8.38
C ASP A 226 17.46 2.93 8.85
N ARG A 227 16.21 3.13 8.38
CA ARG A 227 15.04 2.32 8.76
C ARG A 227 14.26 1.82 7.55
N LEU A 228 13.81 0.57 7.65
CA LEU A 228 12.82 -0.02 6.75
C LEU A 228 11.47 -0.13 7.46
N PHE A 229 10.40 -0.03 6.67
CA PHE A 229 9.02 -0.13 7.13
C PHE A 229 8.26 -1.13 6.25
N PRO A 230 8.51 -2.44 6.36
CA PRO A 230 7.66 -3.43 5.70
C PRO A 230 6.27 -3.46 6.35
N VAL A 231 5.23 -3.56 5.53
CA VAL A 231 3.85 -3.78 5.96
C VAL A 231 3.48 -5.23 5.69
N CYS A 232 2.76 -5.86 6.61
CA CYS A 232 2.60 -7.31 6.62
C CYS A 232 1.19 -7.74 7.04
N ASP A 233 0.84 -8.96 6.73
CA ASP A 233 -0.34 -9.61 7.28
C ASP A 233 -0.34 -9.58 8.81
N GLY A 234 -1.52 -9.76 9.41
CA GLY A 234 -1.70 -9.63 10.86
C GLY A 234 -1.71 -8.18 11.35
N ASN A 235 -2.00 -7.22 10.46
CA ASN A 235 -2.22 -5.81 10.78
C ASN A 235 -0.99 -5.15 11.41
N LYS A 236 0.19 -5.42 10.87
CA LYS A 236 1.46 -4.94 11.41
C LYS A 236 2.31 -4.24 10.36
N MET A 237 2.96 -3.18 10.79
CA MET A 237 4.16 -2.66 10.15
C MET A 237 5.34 -3.07 11.02
N SER A 238 6.44 -3.52 10.45
CA SER A 238 7.69 -3.70 11.18
C SER A 238 8.59 -2.49 10.98
N VAL A 239 9.47 -2.21 11.93
CA VAL A 239 10.53 -1.19 11.83
C VAL A 239 11.85 -1.90 11.99
N ILE A 240 12.67 -1.91 10.92
CA ILE A 240 13.92 -2.67 10.87
C ILE A 240 15.09 -1.71 10.70
N ASP A 241 16.15 -1.90 11.46
CA ASP A 241 17.41 -1.18 11.32
C ASP A 241 18.20 -1.72 10.11
N THR A 242 18.57 -0.87 9.15
CA THR A 242 19.21 -1.30 7.89
C THR A 242 20.68 -1.70 8.04
N ALA A 243 21.31 -1.38 9.16
CA ALA A 243 22.69 -1.78 9.43
C ALA A 243 22.78 -3.19 10.03
N SER A 244 21.83 -3.52 10.91
CA SER A 244 21.87 -4.77 11.69
C SER A 244 20.78 -5.77 11.39
N GLY A 245 19.69 -5.36 10.70
CA GLY A 245 18.48 -6.18 10.54
C GLY A 245 17.65 -6.32 11.82
N LYS A 246 17.97 -5.57 12.87
CA LYS A 246 17.25 -5.64 14.14
C LYS A 246 15.86 -5.04 14.01
N ILE A 247 14.85 -5.78 14.46
CA ILE A 247 13.49 -5.30 14.59
C ILE A 247 13.43 -4.36 15.80
N LEU A 248 13.06 -3.11 15.58
CA LEU A 248 12.97 -2.07 16.61
C LEU A 248 11.57 -1.94 17.20
N ALA A 249 10.54 -2.14 16.37
CA ALA A 249 9.14 -2.05 16.76
C ALA A 249 8.24 -2.76 15.74
N THR A 250 7.00 -3.04 16.17
CA THR A 250 5.94 -3.60 15.30
C THR A 250 4.62 -2.88 15.57
N PRO A 251 4.47 -1.59 15.14
CA PRO A 251 3.22 -0.87 15.32
C PRO A 251 2.05 -1.53 14.59
N ALA A 252 0.87 -1.45 15.21
CA ALA A 252 -0.37 -1.93 14.60
C ALA A 252 -0.85 -0.97 13.51
N ILE A 253 -1.34 -1.52 12.39
CA ILE A 253 -1.90 -0.81 11.24
C ILE A 253 -3.25 -1.40 10.84
N GLY A 254 -3.87 -0.94 9.73
CA GLY A 254 -5.10 -1.51 9.18
C GLY A 254 -4.93 -2.94 8.68
N ASP A 255 -6.05 -3.60 8.38
CA ASP A 255 -6.10 -5.00 7.93
C ASP A 255 -5.90 -5.14 6.42
N GLY A 256 -5.13 -6.16 6.01
CA GLY A 256 -4.74 -6.40 4.63
C GLY A 256 -3.93 -5.24 4.03
N PRO A 257 -2.81 -4.85 4.65
CA PRO A 257 -1.94 -3.80 4.12
C PRO A 257 -1.23 -4.29 2.87
N ASP A 258 -0.96 -3.37 1.91
CA ASP A 258 -0.32 -3.73 0.66
C ASP A 258 0.78 -2.74 0.25
N ALA A 259 0.62 -1.46 0.52
CA ALA A 259 1.64 -0.47 0.21
C ALA A 259 2.10 0.31 1.43
N ALA A 260 3.35 0.74 1.40
CA ALA A 260 4.00 1.58 2.40
C ALA A 260 4.61 2.84 1.77
N GLY A 261 4.72 3.91 2.54
CA GLY A 261 5.35 5.16 2.13
C GLY A 261 6.09 5.83 3.27
N TRP A 262 7.03 6.72 2.94
CA TRP A 262 7.79 7.47 3.93
C TRP A 262 7.83 8.97 3.60
N SER A 263 7.45 9.79 4.57
CA SER A 263 7.64 11.24 4.53
C SER A 263 8.90 11.64 5.29
N ALA A 264 9.98 11.89 4.57
CA ALA A 264 11.22 12.38 5.18
C ALA A 264 11.05 13.75 5.85
N LYS A 265 10.18 14.60 5.30
CA LYS A 265 9.86 15.93 5.83
C LYS A 265 9.22 15.89 7.22
N HIS A 266 8.28 14.96 7.41
CA HIS A 266 7.51 14.86 8.64
C HIS A 266 7.93 13.68 9.53
N LYS A 267 8.85 12.83 9.03
CA LYS A 267 9.29 11.58 9.68
C LYS A 267 8.11 10.67 9.99
N LEU A 268 7.27 10.44 8.99
CA LEU A 268 6.07 9.62 9.12
C LEU A 268 6.09 8.48 8.11
N ALA A 269 5.79 7.28 8.57
CA ALA A 269 5.52 6.15 7.69
C ALA A 269 4.01 5.99 7.47
N PHE A 270 3.63 5.56 6.27
CA PHE A 270 2.25 5.31 5.88
C PHE A 270 2.07 3.84 5.53
N ALA A 271 0.91 3.30 5.85
CA ALA A 271 0.46 1.99 5.39
C ALA A 271 -0.97 2.10 4.89
N SER A 272 -1.23 1.74 3.65
CA SER A 272 -2.57 1.63 3.08
C SER A 272 -3.07 0.20 3.17
N SER A 273 -4.31 0.02 3.61
CA SER A 273 -4.86 -1.28 3.97
C SER A 273 -6.21 -1.56 3.30
N GLY A 274 -6.46 -2.83 2.99
CA GLY A 274 -7.65 -3.27 2.27
C GLY A 274 -8.97 -3.07 3.02
N ASP A 275 -8.93 -2.95 4.33
CA ASP A 275 -10.08 -2.59 5.17
C ASP A 275 -10.55 -1.14 4.98
N GLY A 276 -9.77 -0.32 4.25
CA GLY A 276 -10.04 1.09 4.01
C GLY A 276 -9.45 2.02 5.05
N VAL A 277 -8.32 1.66 5.62
CA VAL A 277 -7.57 2.49 6.58
C VAL A 277 -6.22 2.89 6.00
N LEU A 278 -5.91 4.19 6.05
CA LEU A 278 -4.54 4.69 5.93
C LEU A 278 -3.97 4.91 7.32
N SER A 279 -3.01 4.09 7.72
CA SER A 279 -2.31 4.22 9.00
C SER A 279 -1.12 5.16 8.86
N VAL A 280 -0.96 6.06 9.83
CA VAL A 280 0.17 6.98 9.93
C VAL A 280 0.97 6.62 11.18
N VAL A 281 2.23 6.27 10.99
CA VAL A 281 3.14 5.85 12.05
C VAL A 281 4.23 6.91 12.24
N ASP A 282 4.43 7.34 13.47
CA ASP A 282 5.49 8.29 13.82
C ASP A 282 6.86 7.59 13.81
N GLY A 283 7.79 8.10 12.99
CA GLY A 283 9.09 7.49 12.76
C GLY A 283 10.10 7.66 13.91
N ALA A 284 9.80 8.52 14.89
CA ALA A 284 10.66 8.70 16.07
C ALA A 284 10.23 7.77 17.22
N THR A 285 8.93 7.63 17.44
CA THR A 285 8.36 6.83 18.54
C THR A 285 7.92 5.44 18.10
N TYR A 286 7.81 5.21 16.79
CA TYR A 286 7.29 3.98 16.17
C TYR A 286 5.87 3.62 16.63
N LYS A 287 5.05 4.64 16.87
CA LYS A 287 3.64 4.47 17.26
C LYS A 287 2.72 4.89 16.14
N THR A 288 1.63 4.17 15.96
CA THR A 288 0.53 4.60 15.10
C THR A 288 -0.15 5.79 15.74
N ILE A 289 -0.05 6.95 15.10
CA ILE A 289 -0.60 8.22 15.58
C ILE A 289 -1.93 8.57 14.92
N GLN A 290 -2.25 7.92 13.80
CA GLN A 290 -3.53 8.10 13.11
C GLN A 290 -3.92 6.83 12.36
N SER A 291 -5.20 6.48 12.41
CA SER A 291 -5.86 5.53 11.53
C SER A 291 -6.95 6.30 10.78
N LEU A 292 -6.61 6.82 9.60
CA LEU A 292 -7.51 7.62 8.78
C LEU A 292 -8.45 6.69 8.00
N PRO A 293 -9.77 6.78 8.20
CA PRO A 293 -10.70 6.08 7.33
C PRO A 293 -10.60 6.60 5.89
N THR A 294 -10.43 5.69 4.95
CA THR A 294 -10.48 5.90 3.52
C THR A 294 -11.65 5.09 2.94
N LYS A 295 -11.40 4.28 1.93
CA LYS A 295 -12.42 3.42 1.34
C LYS A 295 -11.91 1.98 1.24
N ARG A 296 -12.77 1.02 1.49
CA ARG A 296 -12.43 -0.40 1.35
C ARG A 296 -11.80 -0.69 -0.01
N GLY A 297 -10.74 -1.48 -0.01
CA GLY A 297 -9.97 -1.80 -1.20
C GLY A 297 -8.91 -0.77 -1.58
N ALA A 298 -8.82 0.38 -0.91
CA ALA A 298 -7.78 1.39 -1.11
C ALA A 298 -6.46 0.94 -0.44
N ARG A 299 -5.91 -0.19 -0.89
CA ARG A 299 -4.76 -0.86 -0.28
C ARG A 299 -3.42 -0.45 -0.89
N THR A 300 -3.41 0.03 -2.14
CA THR A 300 -2.20 0.50 -2.81
C THR A 300 -2.16 2.03 -2.82
N MET A 301 -0.97 2.58 -2.73
CA MET A 301 -0.76 4.02 -2.62
C MET A 301 0.53 4.50 -3.26
N ALA A 302 0.58 5.80 -3.58
CA ALA A 302 1.81 6.53 -3.84
C ALA A 302 1.90 7.75 -2.92
N TYR A 303 3.07 7.99 -2.31
CA TYR A 303 3.36 9.22 -1.58
C TYR A 303 4.10 10.20 -2.48
N ASP A 304 3.63 11.43 -2.55
CA ASP A 304 4.29 12.54 -3.25
C ASP A 304 5.00 13.45 -2.23
N PRO A 305 6.33 13.41 -2.17
CA PRO A 305 7.09 14.20 -1.19
C PRO A 305 7.07 15.70 -1.47
N ALA A 306 6.81 16.16 -2.69
CA ALA A 306 6.79 17.58 -3.02
C ALA A 306 5.50 18.25 -2.52
N THR A 307 4.37 17.57 -2.60
CA THR A 307 3.06 18.11 -2.20
C THR A 307 2.59 17.60 -0.83
N ASP A 308 3.32 16.65 -0.22
CA ASP A 308 2.93 15.94 1.02
C ASP A 308 1.55 15.28 0.88
N ARG A 309 1.31 14.66 -0.27
CA ARG A 309 0.05 13.96 -0.57
C ARG A 309 0.25 12.46 -0.68
N VAL A 310 -0.75 11.72 -0.26
CA VAL A 310 -0.89 10.29 -0.51
C VAL A 310 -2.04 10.10 -1.49
N TYR A 311 -1.77 9.43 -2.60
CA TYR A 311 -2.77 9.01 -3.58
C TYR A 311 -3.08 7.54 -3.37
N LEU A 312 -4.35 7.19 -3.20
CA LEU A 312 -4.83 5.82 -3.11
C LEU A 312 -5.85 5.59 -4.22
N VAL A 313 -6.02 4.34 -4.63
CA VAL A 313 -7.02 3.97 -5.62
C VAL A 313 -7.96 2.90 -5.11
N THR A 314 -9.22 2.98 -5.51
CA THR A 314 -10.23 1.98 -5.21
C THR A 314 -11.43 2.12 -6.14
N ALA A 315 -12.42 1.24 -5.97
CA ALA A 315 -13.71 1.30 -6.65
C ALA A 315 -14.82 0.84 -5.69
N ASP A 316 -16.07 1.00 -6.09
CA ASP A 316 -17.19 0.33 -5.46
C ASP A 316 -17.31 -1.10 -5.98
N PHE A 317 -17.73 -2.00 -5.10
CA PHE A 317 -17.89 -3.40 -5.43
C PHE A 317 -19.33 -3.85 -5.20
N GLY A 318 -19.84 -4.66 -6.11
CA GLY A 318 -21.10 -5.36 -5.94
C GLY A 318 -21.04 -6.46 -4.87
N PRO A 319 -22.14 -7.17 -4.66
CA PRO A 319 -22.16 -8.29 -3.74
C PRO A 319 -21.20 -9.38 -4.23
N ARG A 320 -20.55 -10.07 -3.27
CA ARG A 320 -19.69 -11.21 -3.59
C ARG A 320 -20.53 -12.34 -4.19
N PRO A 321 -20.15 -12.88 -5.36
CA PRO A 321 -20.85 -14.06 -5.91
C PRO A 321 -20.75 -15.26 -4.97
N PRO A 322 -21.69 -16.20 -5.04
CA PRO A 322 -21.59 -17.47 -4.32
C PRO A 322 -20.30 -18.23 -4.68
N ALA A 323 -19.69 -18.87 -3.68
CA ALA A 323 -18.54 -19.76 -3.91
C ALA A 323 -18.97 -20.96 -4.76
N THR A 324 -18.10 -21.40 -5.68
CA THR A 324 -18.24 -22.65 -6.46
C THR A 324 -17.04 -23.56 -6.19
N ALA A 325 -17.10 -24.80 -6.64
CA ALA A 325 -15.97 -25.72 -6.52
C ALA A 325 -14.72 -25.22 -7.30
N GLU A 326 -14.96 -24.60 -8.47
CA GLU A 326 -13.90 -24.06 -9.33
C GLU A 326 -13.40 -22.70 -8.80
N ASN A 327 -14.25 -21.96 -8.10
CA ASN A 327 -13.88 -20.64 -7.53
C ASN A 327 -14.43 -20.53 -6.09
N PRO A 328 -13.70 -21.09 -5.10
CA PRO A 328 -14.14 -21.11 -3.70
C PRO A 328 -14.13 -19.74 -3.02
N ARG A 329 -13.45 -18.75 -3.63
CA ARG A 329 -13.35 -17.36 -3.10
C ARG A 329 -13.52 -16.33 -4.23
N PRO A 330 -14.72 -16.22 -4.84
CA PRO A 330 -14.93 -15.27 -5.91
C PRO A 330 -14.77 -13.84 -5.42
N ARG A 331 -14.12 -13.02 -6.22
CA ARG A 331 -13.99 -11.58 -5.91
C ARG A 331 -15.33 -10.90 -6.24
N PRO A 332 -15.75 -9.91 -5.43
CA PRO A 332 -16.88 -9.05 -5.78
C PRO A 332 -16.60 -8.36 -7.11
N PRO A 333 -17.58 -8.24 -8.01
CA PRO A 333 -17.40 -7.47 -9.24
C PRO A 333 -17.28 -5.97 -8.92
N MET A 334 -16.40 -5.29 -9.62
CA MET A 334 -16.31 -3.84 -9.56
C MET A 334 -17.54 -3.22 -10.22
N ILE A 335 -18.09 -2.18 -9.62
CA ILE A 335 -19.18 -1.40 -10.20
C ILE A 335 -18.59 -0.50 -11.29
N PRO A 336 -19.05 -0.60 -12.56
CA PRO A 336 -18.54 0.21 -13.65
C PRO A 336 -18.62 1.72 -13.34
N GLY A 337 -17.59 2.48 -13.70
CA GLY A 337 -17.50 3.93 -13.48
C GLY A 337 -17.28 4.36 -12.04
N SER A 338 -17.04 3.42 -11.12
CA SER A 338 -16.79 3.74 -9.70
C SER A 338 -15.31 3.87 -9.34
N PHE A 339 -14.40 3.54 -10.26
CA PHE A 339 -12.96 3.66 -10.01
C PHE A 339 -12.57 5.10 -9.71
N GLU A 340 -11.79 5.29 -8.67
CA GLU A 340 -11.42 6.62 -8.19
C GLU A 340 -10.03 6.67 -7.56
N VAL A 341 -9.44 7.85 -7.61
CA VAL A 341 -8.27 8.22 -6.83
C VAL A 341 -8.73 9.00 -5.60
N ILE A 342 -8.31 8.56 -4.42
CA ILE A 342 -8.51 9.28 -3.15
C ILE A 342 -7.24 10.07 -2.87
N VAL A 343 -7.36 11.38 -2.69
CA VAL A 343 -6.25 12.28 -2.37
C VAL A 343 -6.27 12.57 -0.89
N VAL A 344 -5.19 12.23 -0.20
CA VAL A 344 -5.03 12.48 1.23
C VAL A 344 -3.89 13.47 1.42
N GLY A 345 -4.04 14.38 2.36
CA GLY A 345 -3.02 15.37 2.72
C GLY A 345 -3.33 16.05 4.05
N ARG A 346 -2.54 17.02 4.41
CA ARG A 346 -2.66 17.79 5.67
C ARG A 346 -3.60 18.96 5.56
#